data_c507bb4fd246035aca745372125d5bc2
#
_entry.id   c507bb4fd246035aca745372125d5bc2
#
_cell.length_a   1.000
_cell.length_b   1.000
_cell.length_c   1.000
_cell.angle_alpha   90.00
_cell.angle_beta   90.00
_cell.angle_gamma   90.00
#
_symmetry.space_group_name_H-M   'P 1'
#
loop_
_entity.id
_entity.type
_entity.pdbx_description
1 polymer ?
#
loop_
_entity_poly.entity_id
_entity_poly.type
_entity_poly.pdbx_seq_one_letter_code
_entity_poly.pdbx_strand_id
1 'polypeptide(L)' 'MAEELNYKGYRLLVSPVGRGWRAMIFPPGSSSALPESPATLEKSPKEAIVAEARKIVDARLKTQN' A
#
# COMPACT_ATOMS: atom_id res chain seq x y z
N MET A 1 0.32 14.91 -3.27
CA MET A 1 -0.19 14.84 -1.91
C MET A 1 -0.49 13.41 -1.52
N ALA A 2 -0.22 13.05 -0.27
CA ALA A 2 -0.48 11.71 0.21
C ALA A 2 -1.99 11.50 0.39
N GLU A 3 -2.45 10.30 0.09
CA GLU A 3 -3.84 9.93 0.24
C GLU A 3 -3.93 8.67 1.09
N GLU A 4 -4.82 8.70 2.06
CA GLU A 4 -5.00 7.55 2.94
C GLU A 4 -6.25 6.78 2.56
N LEU A 5 -6.09 5.46 2.43
CA LEU A 5 -7.18 4.56 2.09
C LEU A 5 -7.26 3.45 3.11
N ASN A 6 -8.46 2.95 3.33
CA ASN A 6 -8.66 1.80 4.21
C ASN A 6 -9.05 0.58 3.39
N TYR A 7 -8.42 -0.55 3.69
CA TYR A 7 -8.71 -1.79 2.98
C TYR A 7 -8.64 -2.95 3.96
N LYS A 8 -9.77 -3.53 4.27
CA LYS A 8 -9.88 -4.68 5.17
C LYS A 8 -9.17 -4.48 6.50
N GLY A 9 -9.28 -3.27 7.05
CA GLY A 9 -8.66 -2.93 8.33
C GLY A 9 -7.24 -2.41 8.22
N TYR A 10 -6.62 -2.52 7.06
CA TYR A 10 -5.28 -1.97 6.82
C TYR A 10 -5.38 -0.55 6.32
N ARG A 11 -4.41 0.27 6.67
CA ARG A 11 -4.30 1.62 6.14
C ARG A 11 -3.26 1.66 5.03
N LEU A 12 -3.63 2.24 3.91
CA LEU A 12 -2.75 2.39 2.77
C LEU A 12 -2.48 3.88 2.58
N LEU A 13 -1.23 4.28 2.74
CA LEU A 13 -0.83 5.67 2.53
C LEU A 13 -0.17 5.78 1.18
N VAL A 14 -0.85 6.39 0.22
CA VAL A 14 -0.41 6.49 -1.15
C VAL A 14 0.10 7.90 -1.42
N SER A 15 1.31 8.01 -1.92
CA SER A 15 1.90 9.32 -2.19
C SER A 15 2.73 9.28 -3.46
N PRO A 16 2.86 10.41 -4.17
CA PRO A 16 3.73 10.49 -5.34
C PRO A 16 5.19 10.51 -4.90
N VAL A 17 6.02 9.78 -5.64
CA VAL A 17 7.47 9.75 -5.39
C VAL A 17 8.15 9.83 -6.75
N GLY A 18 8.83 10.93 -7.01
CA GLY A 18 9.47 11.13 -8.30
C GLY A 18 8.44 11.06 -9.42
N ARG A 19 8.60 10.10 -10.33
CA ARG A 19 7.69 9.91 -11.45
C ARG A 19 6.67 8.81 -11.23
N GLY A 20 6.71 8.21 -10.06
CA GLY A 20 5.80 7.11 -9.76
C GLY A 20 5.01 7.37 -8.50
N TRP A 21 4.54 6.31 -7.90
CA TRP A 21 3.74 6.35 -6.69
C TRP A 21 4.29 5.37 -5.68
N ARG A 22 4.05 5.67 -4.43
CA ARG A 22 4.46 4.80 -3.33
C ARG A 22 3.27 4.56 -2.43
N ALA A 23 3.11 3.34 -1.96
CA ALA A 23 2.09 3.01 -0.97
C ALA A 23 2.76 2.42 0.25
N MET A 24 2.42 2.94 1.41
CA MET A 24 2.86 2.37 2.68
C MET A 24 1.66 1.67 3.30
N ILE A 25 1.87 0.46 3.76
CA ILE A 25 0.80 -0.38 4.29
C ILE A 25 0.96 -0.50 5.80
N PHE A 26 -0.07 -0.09 6.54
CA PHE A 26 -0.06 -0.15 8.01
C PHE A 26 -1.06 -1.20 8.47
N PRO A 27 -0.61 -2.24 9.18
CA PRO A 27 -1.54 -3.24 9.70
C PRO A 27 -2.46 -2.64 10.77
N PRO A 28 -3.61 -3.27 11.03
CA PRO A 28 -4.48 -2.80 12.09
C PRO A 28 -3.77 -2.82 13.44
N GLY A 29 -3.93 -1.75 14.19
CA GLY A 29 -3.32 -1.64 15.51
C GLY A 29 -1.83 -1.36 15.51
N SER A 30 -1.23 -1.11 14.35
CA SER A 30 0.19 -0.82 14.24
C SER A 30 0.42 0.57 13.65
N SER A 31 1.41 1.27 14.16
CA SER A 31 1.81 2.57 13.61
C SER A 31 3.02 2.44 12.69
N SER A 32 3.54 1.23 12.51
CA SER A 32 4.70 1.00 11.64
C SER A 32 4.26 0.38 10.31
N ALA A 33 4.81 0.88 9.21
CA ALA A 33 4.50 0.35 7.90
C ALA A 33 5.14 -1.01 7.69
N LEU A 34 4.53 -1.83 6.83
CA LEU A 34 5.10 -3.11 6.48
C LEU A 34 6.37 -2.91 5.65
N PRO A 35 7.38 -3.76 5.84
CA PRO A 35 8.64 -3.63 5.07
C PRO A 35 8.46 -3.90 3.58
N GLU A 36 7.45 -4.64 3.18
CA GLU A 36 7.20 -4.91 1.76
C GLU A 36 6.27 -3.90 1.12
N SER A 37 6.19 -2.68 1.66
CA SER A 37 5.37 -1.63 1.07
C SER A 37 5.76 -1.41 -0.39
N PRO A 38 4.81 -1.48 -1.31
CA PRO A 38 5.13 -1.39 -2.74
C PRO A 38 5.48 0.02 -3.18
N ALA A 39 6.28 0.09 -4.22
CA ALA A 39 6.60 1.35 -4.86
C ALA A 39 6.77 1.10 -6.34
N THR A 40 6.24 1.99 -7.17
CA THR A 40 6.46 1.91 -8.61
C THR A 40 7.46 2.99 -9.01
N LEU A 41 8.30 2.67 -9.97
CA LEU A 41 9.39 3.55 -10.35
C LEU A 41 9.15 4.29 -11.65
N GLU A 42 8.03 4.16 -12.29
CA GLU A 42 7.81 4.80 -13.56
C GLU A 42 6.43 5.40 -13.63
N LYS A 43 6.06 5.88 -14.81
CA LYS A 43 4.80 6.60 -15.05
C LYS A 43 3.58 5.70 -14.89
N SER A 44 3.52 4.98 -13.80
CA SER A 44 2.37 4.14 -13.52
C SER A 44 1.25 4.97 -12.91
N PRO A 45 0.00 4.66 -13.22
CA PRO A 45 -1.10 5.36 -12.59
C PRO A 45 -1.21 4.99 -11.12
N LYS A 46 -1.84 5.88 -10.37
CA LYS A 46 -2.06 5.65 -8.95
C LYS A 46 -2.78 4.34 -8.69
N GLU A 47 -3.72 3.97 -9.55
CA GLU A 47 -4.46 2.72 -9.40
C GLU A 47 -3.57 1.49 -9.41
N ALA A 48 -2.45 1.56 -10.12
CA ALA A 48 -1.54 0.42 -10.17
C ALA A 48 -0.92 0.14 -8.81
N ILE A 49 -0.48 1.19 -8.12
CA ILE A 49 0.13 1.00 -6.81
C ILE A 49 -0.92 0.61 -5.77
N VAL A 50 -2.13 1.13 -5.89
CA VAL A 50 -3.22 0.74 -5.00
C VAL A 50 -3.54 -0.75 -5.19
N ALA A 51 -3.56 -1.23 -6.42
CA ALA A 51 -3.81 -2.64 -6.70
C ALA A 51 -2.72 -3.52 -6.09
N GLU A 52 -1.47 -3.09 -6.20
CA GLU A 52 -0.37 -3.83 -5.60
C GLU A 52 -0.49 -3.88 -4.07
N ALA A 53 -0.84 -2.77 -3.46
CA ALA A 53 -1.04 -2.72 -2.02
C ALA A 53 -2.15 -3.68 -1.58
N ARG A 54 -3.25 -3.72 -2.32
CA ARG A 54 -4.34 -4.64 -2.02
C ARG A 54 -3.91 -6.10 -2.13
N LYS A 55 -3.08 -6.41 -3.11
CA LYS A 55 -2.56 -7.77 -3.27
C LYS A 55 -1.76 -8.18 -2.04
N ILE A 56 -0.93 -7.28 -1.53
CA ILE A 56 -0.11 -7.57 -0.36
C ILE A 56 -0.98 -7.80 0.86
N VAL A 57 -2.01 -6.97 1.05
CA VAL A 57 -2.93 -7.13 2.17
C VAL A 57 -3.66 -8.47 2.07
N ASP A 58 -4.15 -8.81 0.88
CA ASP A 58 -4.86 -10.07 0.66
C ASP A 58 -3.97 -11.27 0.94
N ALA A 59 -2.71 -11.21 0.51
CA ALA A 59 -1.77 -12.28 0.76
C ALA A 59 -1.52 -12.46 2.26
N ARG A 60 -1.39 -11.37 2.99
CA ARG A 60 -1.20 -11.45 4.43
C ARG A 60 -2.42 -12.02 5.15
N LEU A 61 -3.60 -11.58 4.76
CA LEU A 61 -4.82 -12.09 5.36
C LEU A 61 -4.99 -13.58 5.08
N LYS A 62 -4.61 -14.02 3.89
CA LYS A 62 -4.68 -15.41 3.51
C LYS A 62 -3.70 -16.25 4.31
N THR A 63 -2.52 -15.71 4.58
CA THR A 63 -1.47 -16.43 5.30
C THR A 63 -1.77 -16.54 6.79
N GLN A 64 -2.54 -15.61 7.34
CA GLN A 64 -2.83 -15.58 8.77
C GLN A 64 -3.92 -16.58 9.19
N ASN A 65 -4.50 -17.28 8.28
CA ASN A 65 -5.49 -18.31 8.64
C ASN A 65 -4.79 -19.66 8.94
#